data_c81e612f30e70c647b9328f481531ea4
#
_entry.id   c81e612f30e70c647b9328f481531ea4
#
_cell.length_a   1.000
_cell.length_b   1.000
_cell.length_c   1.000
_cell.angle_alpha   90.00
_cell.angle_beta   90.00
_cell.angle_gamma   90.00
#
_symmetry.space_group_name_H-M   'P 1'
#
loop_
_entity.id
_entity.type
_entity.pdbx_description
1 polymer ?
#
loop_
_entity_poly.entity_id
_entity_poly.type
_entity_poly.pdbx_seq_one_letter_code
_entity_poly.pdbx_strand_id
1 'polypeptide(L)'
;MKSSADPWDRPVRVVGAAGGVLWRPTRDGRQIAVVHRPRYDDWSLPKGKLRRREHPLLGALREVEEETGYRAWLGPPLGEYRYLTDGGRTVKTVRYWAMQARSGTFVPTREVDRLAWLAKGDXARRVSYDTDRHVLAEFGRLPAGRLPAPTAALVVIRHARAAHHRRWDGPDRLRPLDERGRAQANALVPLLTSLGIRLLISADLPCCTATLAPYARAAGLAVEPEPALADTGYPGSEARVVATLMGLAASGTPTAICSQRTIVADLIRRLLDGWCWPVPDQLGVREGGFWLLHCPPGRLVAAERHDPVA
;
A
#
# COMPACT_ATOMS: atom_id res chain seq x y z
N MET A 1 23.02 48.66 8.84
CA MET A 1 22.90 47.68 7.75
C MET A 1 22.11 46.46 8.28
N LYS A 2 20.84 46.34 7.87
CA LYS A 2 20.04 45.16 8.24
C LYS A 2 20.39 44.05 7.27
N SER A 3 20.98 42.96 7.79
CA SER A 3 21.21 41.76 7.04
C SER A 3 19.87 41.25 6.49
N SER A 4 19.74 41.23 5.18
CA SER A 4 18.59 40.59 4.53
C SER A 4 18.75 39.06 4.74
N ALA A 5 17.99 38.53 5.69
CA ALA A 5 17.92 37.07 5.84
C ALA A 5 17.47 36.47 4.50
N ASP A 6 18.21 35.50 4.02
CA ASP A 6 17.87 34.75 2.81
C ASP A 6 16.43 34.22 2.94
N PRO A 7 15.54 34.45 1.95
CA PRO A 7 14.18 33.92 1.99
C PRO A 7 14.12 32.39 2.17
N TRP A 8 15.20 31.68 1.88
CA TRP A 8 15.27 30.21 1.98
C TRP A 8 15.68 29.73 3.38
N ASP A 9 16.04 30.63 4.31
CA ASP A 9 16.48 30.29 5.67
C ASP A 9 15.31 30.03 6.63
N ARG A 10 14.05 30.12 6.18
CA ARG A 10 12.88 29.80 7.02
C ARG A 10 12.60 28.30 6.98
N PRO A 11 12.41 27.65 8.14
CA PRO A 11 12.09 26.22 8.15
C PRO A 11 10.78 25.99 7.37
N VAL A 12 10.88 25.22 6.30
CA VAL A 12 9.73 24.88 5.46
C VAL A 12 8.94 23.77 6.16
N ARG A 13 7.68 24.03 6.45
CA ARG A 13 6.80 23.01 7.02
C ARG A 13 6.50 21.96 5.95
N VAL A 14 6.69 20.68 6.28
CA VAL A 14 6.36 19.57 5.37
C VAL A 14 5.03 18.94 5.85
N VAL A 15 4.08 18.83 4.95
CA VAL A 15 2.77 18.20 5.24
C VAL A 15 2.59 17.01 4.31
N GLY A 16 2.50 15.83 4.92
CA GLY A 16 2.20 14.60 4.18
C GLY A 16 0.71 14.47 3.92
N ALA A 17 0.37 14.01 2.73
CA ALA A 17 -1.00 13.73 2.33
C ALA A 17 -1.02 12.46 1.47
N ALA A 18 -2.20 11.86 1.35
CA ALA A 18 -2.38 10.65 0.55
C ALA A 18 -3.78 10.65 -0.07
N GLY A 19 -3.92 9.98 -1.20
CA GLY A 19 -5.19 9.88 -1.89
C GLY A 19 -5.19 8.82 -2.97
N GLY A 20 -6.23 8.79 -3.79
CA GLY A 20 -6.33 7.77 -4.80
C GLY A 20 -7.09 8.22 -6.04
N VAL A 21 -6.81 7.54 -7.14
CA VAL A 21 -7.67 7.57 -8.31
C VAL A 21 -8.70 6.47 -8.11
N LEU A 22 -9.87 6.86 -7.58
CA LEU A 22 -10.97 5.92 -7.39
C LEU A 22 -11.66 5.69 -8.73
N TRP A 23 -11.71 4.43 -9.18
CA TRP A 23 -12.27 4.08 -10.47
C TRP A 23 -13.21 2.88 -10.36
N ARG A 24 -14.09 2.76 -11.35
CA ARG A 24 -14.96 1.58 -11.50
C ARG A 24 -15.00 1.14 -12.95
N PRO A 25 -15.15 -0.17 -13.21
CA PRO A 25 -15.30 -0.64 -14.58
C PRO A 25 -16.70 -0.31 -15.11
N THR A 26 -16.78 -0.05 -16.42
CA THR A 26 -18.04 0.10 -17.13
C THR A 26 -17.95 -0.70 -18.44
N ARG A 27 -19.05 -0.78 -19.17
CA ARG A 27 -19.06 -1.45 -20.49
C ARG A 27 -18.08 -0.79 -21.46
N ASP A 28 -17.95 0.53 -21.37
CA ASP A 28 -17.15 1.34 -22.29
C ASP A 28 -15.75 1.66 -21.75
N GLY A 29 -15.32 0.98 -20.68
CA GLY A 29 -13.99 1.19 -20.10
C GLY A 29 -14.01 1.46 -18.60
N ARG A 30 -13.34 2.53 -18.18
CA ARG A 30 -13.26 2.92 -16.76
C ARG A 30 -13.83 4.31 -16.54
N GLN A 31 -14.62 4.45 -15.47
CA GLN A 31 -14.98 5.77 -14.93
C GLN A 31 -14.14 6.06 -13.70
N ILE A 32 -13.78 7.32 -13.52
CA ILE A 32 -12.97 7.81 -12.40
C ILE A 32 -13.82 8.80 -11.62
N ALA A 33 -13.77 8.69 -10.29
CA ALA A 33 -14.44 9.61 -9.38
C ALA A 33 -13.60 10.87 -9.20
N VAL A 34 -14.24 12.04 -9.36
CA VAL A 34 -13.68 13.33 -8.95
C VAL A 34 -14.65 13.98 -7.98
N VAL A 35 -14.12 14.71 -7.02
CA VAL A 35 -14.90 15.32 -5.94
C VAL A 35 -14.88 16.84 -6.07
N HIS A 36 -16.01 17.49 -5.74
CA HIS A 36 -16.13 18.93 -5.69
C HIS A 36 -16.03 19.40 -4.25
N ARG A 37 -15.15 20.38 -4.01
CA ARG A 37 -14.94 20.97 -2.68
C ARG A 37 -15.51 22.39 -2.63
N PRO A 38 -16.68 22.59 -2.00
CA PRO A 38 -17.36 23.90 -2.05
C PRO A 38 -16.54 25.05 -1.47
N ARG A 39 -15.69 24.78 -0.48
CA ARG A 39 -14.81 25.81 0.13
C ARG A 39 -13.86 26.46 -0.89
N TYR A 40 -13.44 25.70 -1.90
CA TYR A 40 -12.48 26.17 -2.91
C TYR A 40 -13.11 26.32 -4.29
N ASP A 41 -14.35 25.89 -4.42
CA ASP A 41 -15.09 25.79 -5.70
C ASP A 41 -14.26 25.08 -6.78
N ASP A 42 -13.66 23.95 -6.39
CA ASP A 42 -12.76 23.18 -7.29
C ASP A 42 -13.15 21.70 -7.39
N TRP A 43 -12.64 21.06 -8.43
CA TRP A 43 -12.77 19.63 -8.64
C TRP A 43 -11.40 18.98 -8.56
N SER A 44 -11.26 17.92 -7.77
CA SER A 44 -9.98 17.24 -7.57
C SER A 44 -10.14 15.74 -7.38
N LEU A 45 -9.01 15.04 -7.42
CA LEU A 45 -8.95 13.65 -6.98
C LEU A 45 -9.07 13.59 -5.45
N PRO A 46 -9.76 12.58 -4.90
CA PRO A 46 -9.92 12.48 -3.44
C PRO A 46 -8.57 12.29 -2.75
N LYS A 47 -8.30 13.12 -1.74
CA LYS A 47 -7.03 13.13 -1.01
C LYS A 47 -7.09 14.03 0.22
N GLY A 48 -6.37 13.65 1.26
CA GLY A 48 -6.28 14.53 2.41
C GLY A 48 -5.01 14.35 3.22
N LYS A 49 -4.92 15.07 4.34
CA LYS A 49 -3.72 15.08 5.18
C LYS A 49 -3.60 13.79 5.98
N LEU A 50 -2.39 13.29 6.08
CA LEU A 50 -2.11 12.17 6.96
C LEU A 50 -2.29 12.60 8.42
N ARG A 51 -2.91 11.75 9.21
CA ARG A 51 -2.98 11.90 10.66
C ARG A 51 -1.59 11.63 11.26
N ARG A 52 -1.39 12.03 12.50
CA ARG A 52 -0.10 11.82 13.17
C ARG A 52 0.25 10.33 13.16
N ARG A 53 1.43 10.00 12.60
CA ARG A 53 1.94 8.62 12.46
C ARG A 53 1.08 7.70 11.57
N GLU A 54 0.15 8.25 10.82
CA GLU A 54 -0.66 7.43 9.92
C GLU A 54 0.15 6.95 8.73
N HIS A 55 0.06 5.66 8.45
CA HIS A 55 0.73 5.08 7.28
C HIS A 55 0.06 5.59 5.99
N PRO A 56 0.85 6.02 4.98
CA PRO A 56 0.26 6.63 3.78
C PRO A 56 -0.79 5.79 3.05
N LEU A 57 -0.60 4.45 2.99
CA LEU A 57 -1.60 3.56 2.37
C LEU A 57 -2.94 3.62 3.11
N LEU A 58 -2.91 3.59 4.44
CA LEU A 58 -4.15 3.67 5.25
C LEU A 58 -4.78 5.06 5.17
N GLY A 59 -3.95 6.10 5.16
CA GLY A 59 -4.41 7.47 4.96
C GLY A 59 -5.11 7.63 3.62
N ALA A 60 -4.55 7.07 2.56
CA ALA A 60 -5.16 7.13 1.22
C ALA A 60 -6.51 6.41 1.19
N LEU A 61 -6.59 5.20 1.77
CA LEU A 61 -7.85 4.45 1.84
C LEU A 61 -8.91 5.22 2.63
N ARG A 62 -8.52 5.79 3.79
CA ARG A 62 -9.42 6.57 4.64
C ARG A 62 -9.93 7.82 3.92
N GLU A 63 -9.04 8.60 3.33
CA GLU A 63 -9.42 9.84 2.64
C GLU A 63 -10.35 9.56 1.46
N VAL A 64 -10.05 8.50 0.67
CA VAL A 64 -10.92 8.11 -0.44
C VAL A 64 -12.31 7.73 0.11
N GLU A 65 -12.38 6.94 1.19
CA GLU A 65 -13.67 6.57 1.79
C GLU A 65 -14.40 7.80 2.38
N GLU A 66 -13.69 8.68 3.11
CA GLU A 66 -14.27 9.89 3.72
C GLU A 66 -14.81 10.87 2.67
N GLU A 67 -14.07 11.10 1.57
CA GLU A 67 -14.47 12.07 0.54
C GLU A 67 -15.46 11.50 -0.49
N THR A 68 -15.48 10.17 -0.68
CA THR A 68 -16.32 9.58 -1.75
C THR A 68 -17.44 8.68 -1.25
N GLY A 69 -17.36 8.19 -0.01
CA GLY A 69 -18.28 7.19 0.53
C GLY A 69 -18.02 5.77 0.03
N TYR A 70 -16.95 5.56 -0.73
CA TYR A 70 -16.65 4.25 -1.30
C TYR A 70 -15.43 3.62 -0.65
N ARG A 71 -15.58 2.37 -0.21
CA ARG A 71 -14.45 1.49 0.09
C ARG A 71 -13.85 1.00 -1.21
N ALA A 72 -12.55 0.79 -1.21
CA ALA A 72 -11.86 0.46 -2.44
C ALA A 72 -10.88 -0.72 -2.28
N TRP A 73 -10.66 -1.42 -3.39
CA TRP A 73 -9.51 -2.33 -3.52
C TRP A 73 -8.28 -1.49 -3.83
N LEU A 74 -7.22 -1.68 -3.06
CA LEU A 74 -5.96 -0.97 -3.25
C LEU A 74 -5.20 -1.56 -4.45
N GLY A 75 -4.79 -0.69 -5.36
CA GLY A 75 -4.01 -1.04 -6.55
C GLY A 75 -2.65 -0.36 -6.58
N PRO A 76 -1.98 -0.34 -7.74
CA PRO A 76 -0.61 0.16 -7.85
C PRO A 76 -0.45 1.65 -7.51
N PRO A 77 0.76 2.06 -7.08
CA PRO A 77 1.06 3.47 -6.85
C PRO A 77 1.04 4.28 -8.16
N LEU A 78 0.68 5.54 -8.04
CA LEU A 78 0.61 6.49 -9.16
C LEU A 78 1.60 7.65 -8.98
N GLY A 79 2.47 7.54 -7.99
CA GLY A 79 3.54 8.50 -7.76
C GLY A 79 3.35 9.39 -6.55
N GLU A 80 4.37 10.19 -6.32
CA GLU A 80 4.44 11.18 -5.25
C GLU A 80 4.63 12.56 -5.88
N TYR A 81 3.83 13.52 -5.45
CA TYR A 81 3.82 14.87 -6.02
C TYR A 81 4.07 15.87 -4.91
N ARG A 82 4.94 16.83 -5.17
CA ARG A 82 5.30 17.88 -4.21
C ARG A 82 4.97 19.24 -4.79
N TYR A 83 4.32 20.08 -3.98
CA TYR A 83 4.04 21.45 -4.37
C TYR A 83 4.00 22.36 -3.15
N LEU A 84 4.24 23.65 -3.41
CA LEU A 84 4.25 24.68 -2.38
C LEU A 84 2.83 25.19 -2.13
N THR A 85 2.52 25.42 -0.85
CA THR A 85 1.27 26.04 -0.41
C THR A 85 1.59 27.18 0.55
N ASP A 86 0.57 27.96 0.93
CA ASP A 86 0.69 29.05 1.92
C ASP A 86 1.77 30.08 1.51
N GLY A 87 1.78 30.46 0.23
CA GLY A 87 2.75 31.42 -0.26
C GLY A 87 4.19 30.92 -0.19
N GLY A 88 4.40 29.61 -0.39
CA GLY A 88 5.74 29.02 -0.40
C GLY A 88 6.27 28.57 0.95
N ARG A 89 5.46 28.69 2.02
CA ARG A 89 5.90 28.34 3.39
C ARG A 89 5.68 26.88 3.77
N THR A 90 4.91 26.15 2.97
CA THR A 90 4.62 24.74 3.22
C THR A 90 4.86 23.90 1.95
N VAL A 91 5.64 22.84 2.07
CA VAL A 91 5.75 21.80 1.04
C VAL A 91 4.69 20.74 1.37
N LYS A 92 3.73 20.57 0.48
CA LYS A 92 2.77 19.46 0.58
C LYS A 92 3.25 18.32 -0.31
N THR A 93 3.41 17.14 0.29
CA THR A 93 3.79 15.91 -0.41
C THR A 93 2.58 15.01 -0.44
N VAL A 94 2.08 14.66 -1.62
CA VAL A 94 0.89 13.82 -1.78
C VAL A 94 1.27 12.54 -2.53
N ARG A 95 0.92 11.39 -1.97
CA ARG A 95 1.11 10.09 -2.61
C ARG A 95 -0.25 9.55 -3.07
N TYR A 96 -0.28 8.99 -4.28
CA TYR A 96 -1.52 8.48 -4.87
C TYR A 96 -1.40 7.02 -5.28
N TRP A 97 -2.53 6.32 -5.18
CA TRP A 97 -2.68 4.92 -5.63
C TRP A 97 -3.92 4.78 -6.51
N ALA A 98 -3.88 3.84 -7.44
CA ALA A 98 -5.08 3.40 -8.15
C ALA A 98 -5.98 2.65 -7.16
N MET A 99 -7.26 2.94 -7.15
CA MET A 99 -8.21 2.33 -6.20
C MET A 99 -9.49 1.96 -6.93
N GLN A 100 -9.83 0.67 -6.92
CA GLN A 100 -11.06 0.24 -7.55
C GLN A 100 -12.22 0.24 -6.55
N ALA A 101 -13.30 0.95 -6.87
CA ALA A 101 -14.47 1.01 -6.02
C ALA A 101 -15.03 -0.40 -5.76
N ARG A 102 -15.27 -0.72 -4.49
CA ARG A 102 -15.75 -2.03 -4.04
C ARG A 102 -17.20 -1.98 -3.57
N SER A 103 -17.50 -1.04 -2.68
CA SER A 103 -18.82 -0.89 -2.06
C SER A 103 -18.95 0.51 -1.49
N GLY A 104 -20.17 0.95 -1.33
CA GLY A 104 -20.44 2.26 -0.74
C GLY A 104 -21.32 3.11 -1.63
N THR A 105 -21.64 4.29 -1.14
CA THR A 105 -22.42 5.28 -1.85
C THR A 105 -21.99 6.66 -1.39
N PHE A 106 -22.00 7.63 -2.28
CA PHE A 106 -21.64 9.00 -1.96
C PHE A 106 -22.76 9.67 -1.14
N VAL A 107 -22.35 10.34 -0.07
CA VAL A 107 -23.22 11.20 0.73
C VAL A 107 -22.51 12.57 0.86
N PRO A 108 -23.16 13.67 0.44
CA PRO A 108 -22.54 14.99 0.53
C PRO A 108 -22.17 15.36 1.99
N THR A 109 -21.01 16.01 2.12
CA THR A 109 -20.51 16.51 3.40
C THR A 109 -20.18 18.01 3.26
N ARG A 110 -19.73 18.64 4.35
CA ARG A 110 -19.26 20.04 4.29
C ARG A 110 -17.96 20.16 3.49
N GLU A 111 -17.18 19.11 3.41
CA GLU A 111 -15.89 19.10 2.72
C GLU A 111 -16.04 18.78 1.23
N VAL A 112 -16.94 17.84 0.90
CA VAL A 112 -17.23 17.40 -0.48
C VAL A 112 -18.75 17.37 -0.66
N ASP A 113 -19.27 18.24 -1.51
CA ASP A 113 -20.71 18.32 -1.75
C ASP A 113 -21.19 17.59 -3.01
N ARG A 114 -20.29 17.32 -3.97
CA ARG A 114 -20.63 16.60 -5.20
C ARG A 114 -19.53 15.63 -5.59
N LEU A 115 -19.95 14.50 -6.16
CA LEU A 115 -19.06 13.49 -6.74
C LEU A 115 -19.51 13.23 -8.18
N ALA A 116 -18.56 13.21 -9.12
CA ALA A 116 -18.84 12.89 -10.52
C ALA A 116 -17.99 11.70 -10.96
N TRP A 117 -18.65 10.74 -11.63
CA TRP A 117 -18.00 9.62 -12.30
C TRP A 117 -17.79 9.97 -13.75
N LEU A 118 -16.56 10.17 -14.18
CA LEU A 118 -16.21 10.66 -15.50
C LEU A 118 -15.43 9.62 -16.30
N ALA A 119 -15.65 9.57 -17.61
CA ALA A 119 -14.86 8.76 -18.53
C ALA A 119 -13.45 9.35 -18.69
N LYS A 120 -12.51 8.55 -19.20
CA LYS A 120 -11.09 8.93 -19.34
C LYS A 120 -10.91 10.30 -20.03
N GLY A 121 -11.67 10.59 -21.09
CA GLY A 121 -11.59 11.85 -21.86
C GLY A 121 -12.03 13.08 -21.08
N ASP A 122 -12.88 12.95 -20.11
CA ASP A 122 -13.47 14.04 -19.34
C ASP A 122 -12.72 14.35 -18.02
N UNK A 123 -11.99 13.52 -17.46
CA UNK A 123 -11.39 13.62 -16.43
C UNK A 123 -10.59 14.64 -16.34
N ALA A 124 -9.65 14.68 -17.28
CA ALA A 124 -8.58 15.69 -17.33
C ALA A 124 -9.10 17.13 -17.50
N ARG A 125 -10.21 17.28 -18.22
CA ARG A 125 -10.84 18.60 -18.40
C ARG A 125 -11.56 19.09 -17.14
N ARG A 126 -12.04 18.16 -16.32
CA ARG A 126 -12.85 18.51 -15.15
C ARG A 126 -11.98 18.91 -13.96
N VAL A 127 -10.82 18.25 -13.74
CA VAL A 127 -9.98 18.53 -12.56
C VAL A 127 -9.34 19.93 -12.66
N SER A 128 -9.31 20.61 -11.54
CA SER A 128 -8.84 22.01 -11.45
C SER A 128 -7.31 22.13 -11.44
N TYR A 129 -6.59 21.06 -11.08
CA TYR A 129 -5.14 21.12 -10.82
C TYR A 129 -4.33 20.29 -11.82
N ASP A 130 -3.19 20.84 -12.24
CA ASP A 130 -2.25 20.12 -13.13
C ASP A 130 -1.69 18.87 -12.45
N THR A 131 -1.50 18.91 -11.14
CA THR A 131 -1.06 17.73 -10.38
C THR A 131 -2.03 16.56 -10.60
N ASP A 132 -3.34 16.83 -10.50
CA ASP A 132 -4.36 15.78 -10.71
C ASP A 132 -4.32 15.25 -12.15
N ARG A 133 -4.06 16.14 -13.15
CA ARG A 133 -3.89 15.72 -14.55
C ARG A 133 -2.70 14.78 -14.73
N HIS A 134 -1.59 15.06 -14.05
CA HIS A 134 -0.41 14.18 -14.07
C HIS A 134 -0.72 12.82 -13.43
N VAL A 135 -1.40 12.79 -12.28
CA VAL A 135 -1.82 11.54 -11.63
C VAL A 135 -2.73 10.73 -12.55
N LEU A 136 -3.68 11.40 -13.23
CA LEU A 136 -4.59 10.75 -14.19
C LEU A 136 -3.82 10.18 -15.41
N ALA A 137 -2.77 10.86 -15.86
CA ALA A 137 -1.91 10.36 -16.93
C ALA A 137 -1.19 9.08 -16.49
N GLU A 138 -0.65 9.04 -15.25
CA GLU A 138 -0.03 7.83 -14.71
C GLU A 138 -1.04 6.68 -14.60
N PHE A 139 -2.25 6.98 -14.11
CA PHE A 139 -3.32 5.98 -14.08
C PHE A 139 -3.62 5.44 -15.50
N GLY A 140 -3.57 6.32 -16.50
CA GLY A 140 -3.80 5.94 -17.91
C GLY A 140 -2.74 4.99 -18.47
N ARG A 141 -1.55 4.94 -17.89
CA ARG A 141 -0.46 4.03 -18.29
C ARG A 141 -0.63 2.61 -17.71
N LEU A 142 -1.47 2.47 -16.69
CA LEU A 142 -1.74 1.13 -16.14
C LEU A 142 -2.43 0.27 -17.22
N PRO A 143 -2.14 -1.03 -17.27
CA PRO A 143 -2.74 -1.92 -18.28
C PRO A 143 -4.24 -1.70 -18.40
N ALA A 144 -4.70 -1.48 -19.63
CA ALA A 144 -6.11 -1.17 -19.90
C ALA A 144 -7.03 -2.39 -19.81
N GLY A 145 -6.49 -3.58 -19.82
CA GLY A 145 -7.25 -4.80 -19.65
C GLY A 145 -7.91 -4.86 -18.27
N ARG A 146 -8.79 -5.82 -18.08
CA ARG A 146 -9.39 -6.09 -16.77
C ARG A 146 -8.27 -6.30 -15.75
N LEU A 147 -7.95 -5.23 -14.98
CA LEU A 147 -7.28 -5.46 -13.74
C LEU A 147 -8.31 -6.23 -12.90
N PRO A 148 -8.11 -7.53 -12.66
CA PRO A 148 -9.06 -8.21 -11.79
C PRO A 148 -9.07 -7.48 -10.46
N ALA A 149 -10.23 -7.26 -9.92
CA ALA A 149 -10.34 -6.72 -8.58
C ALA A 149 -10.54 -7.90 -7.61
N PRO A 150 -9.73 -7.98 -6.58
CA PRO A 150 -8.57 -7.15 -6.27
C PRO A 150 -7.39 -7.43 -7.21
N THR A 151 -6.53 -6.42 -7.44
CA THR A 151 -5.29 -6.62 -8.19
C THR A 151 -4.47 -7.69 -7.50
N ALA A 152 -4.03 -8.72 -8.20
CA ALA A 152 -3.22 -9.76 -7.59
C ALA A 152 -1.99 -9.12 -6.93
N ALA A 153 -1.87 -9.29 -5.64
CA ALA A 153 -0.79 -8.70 -4.85
C ALA A 153 -0.04 -9.80 -4.10
N LEU A 154 1.28 -9.70 -4.08
CA LEU A 154 2.09 -10.44 -3.11
C LEU A 154 2.55 -9.44 -2.05
N VAL A 155 2.24 -9.71 -0.79
CA VAL A 155 2.70 -8.91 0.33
C VAL A 155 3.73 -9.75 1.08
N VAL A 156 5.00 -9.36 1.04
CA VAL A 156 6.08 -10.08 1.73
C VAL A 156 6.43 -9.31 3.00
N ILE A 157 6.05 -9.86 4.13
CA ILE A 157 6.07 -9.19 5.44
C ILE A 157 7.21 -9.76 6.28
N ARG A 158 8.02 -8.88 6.86
CA ARG A 158 8.89 -9.27 7.96
C ARG A 158 8.02 -9.34 9.22
N HIS A 159 8.12 -10.43 9.96
CA HIS A 159 7.33 -10.61 11.18
C HIS A 159 7.30 -9.34 12.03
N ALA A 160 6.20 -9.09 12.70
CA ALA A 160 6.02 -7.99 13.63
C ALA A 160 6.96 -8.16 14.84
N ARG A 161 7.11 -7.12 15.61
CA ARG A 161 8.10 -7.08 16.68
C ARG A 161 7.92 -8.22 17.68
N ALA A 162 8.96 -9.04 17.79
CA ALA A 162 9.01 -10.15 18.74
C ALA A 162 9.51 -9.66 20.11
N ALA A 163 9.18 -10.39 21.17
CA ALA A 163 9.68 -10.14 22.52
C ALA A 163 11.20 -10.05 22.51
N HIS A 164 11.74 -9.11 23.27
CA HIS A 164 13.18 -8.89 23.30
C HIS A 164 13.87 -10.14 23.93
N HIS A 165 14.94 -10.60 23.31
CA HIS A 165 15.63 -11.81 23.72
C HIS A 165 16.05 -11.83 25.22
N ARG A 166 16.38 -10.65 25.80
CA ARG A 166 16.72 -10.52 27.23
C ARG A 166 15.50 -10.69 28.16
N ARG A 167 14.29 -10.73 27.63
CA ARG A 167 13.03 -10.86 28.39
C ARG A 167 12.29 -12.14 28.03
N TRP A 168 12.99 -13.06 27.34
CA TRP A 168 12.42 -14.32 26.88
C TRP A 168 13.35 -15.47 27.29
N ASP A 169 12.88 -16.33 28.16
CA ASP A 169 13.68 -17.43 28.73
C ASP A 169 13.58 -18.72 27.90
N GLY A 170 12.76 -18.74 26.86
CA GLY A 170 12.60 -19.90 25.99
C GLY A 170 13.55 -19.89 24.79
N PRO A 171 13.50 -20.91 23.96
CA PRO A 171 14.28 -20.94 22.70
C PRO A 171 13.96 -19.72 21.81
N ASP A 172 14.98 -19.13 21.19
CA ASP A 172 14.83 -17.91 20.40
C ASP A 172 13.80 -18.07 19.27
N ARG A 173 13.76 -19.24 18.64
CA ARG A 173 12.80 -19.53 17.57
C ARG A 173 11.34 -19.54 18.03
N LEU A 174 11.09 -19.65 19.34
CA LEU A 174 9.72 -19.67 19.89
C LEU A 174 9.27 -18.31 20.45
N ARG A 175 10.06 -17.25 20.23
CA ARG A 175 9.71 -15.92 20.76
C ARG A 175 8.36 -15.43 20.20
N PRO A 176 7.43 -15.06 21.10
CA PRO A 176 6.14 -14.49 20.70
C PRO A 176 6.26 -13.01 20.30
N LEU A 177 5.23 -12.45 19.75
CA LEU A 177 5.15 -10.99 19.55
C LEU A 177 5.04 -10.28 20.91
N ASP A 178 5.71 -9.15 21.05
CA ASP A 178 5.49 -8.27 22.19
C ASP A 178 4.22 -7.40 21.96
N GLU A 179 3.91 -6.50 22.87
CA GLU A 179 2.72 -5.64 22.79
C GLU A 179 2.73 -4.81 21.52
N ARG A 180 3.86 -4.21 21.18
CA ARG A 180 4.00 -3.42 19.95
C ARG A 180 3.85 -4.30 18.70
N GLY A 181 4.41 -5.50 18.72
CA GLY A 181 4.23 -6.45 17.61
C GLY A 181 2.77 -6.85 17.41
N ARG A 182 2.05 -7.06 18.51
CA ARG A 182 0.59 -7.34 18.41
C ARG A 182 -0.17 -6.15 17.81
N ALA A 183 0.21 -4.92 18.19
CA ALA A 183 -0.39 -3.71 17.59
C ALA A 183 -0.07 -3.62 16.09
N GLN A 184 1.17 -3.91 15.68
CA GLN A 184 1.57 -3.95 14.27
C GLN A 184 0.77 -4.99 13.50
N ALA A 185 0.61 -6.19 14.04
CA ALA A 185 -0.15 -7.27 13.41
C ALA A 185 -1.64 -6.88 13.21
N ASN A 186 -2.24 -6.26 14.21
CA ASN A 186 -3.63 -5.77 14.11
C ASN A 186 -3.76 -4.65 13.06
N ALA A 187 -2.77 -3.77 12.97
CA ALA A 187 -2.79 -2.65 12.03
C ALA A 187 -2.67 -3.10 10.57
N LEU A 188 -2.18 -4.32 10.31
CA LEU A 188 -2.16 -4.89 8.95
C LEU A 188 -3.56 -5.26 8.44
N VAL A 189 -4.54 -5.47 9.32
CA VAL A 189 -5.86 -5.98 8.92
C VAL A 189 -6.54 -5.12 7.83
N PRO A 190 -6.70 -3.79 8.00
CA PRO A 190 -7.35 -3.00 6.95
C PRO A 190 -6.55 -2.99 5.64
N LEU A 191 -5.22 -3.01 5.69
CA LEU A 191 -4.39 -3.07 4.49
C LEU A 191 -4.61 -4.38 3.73
N LEU A 192 -4.48 -5.53 4.41
CA LEU A 192 -4.65 -6.84 3.77
C LEU A 192 -6.09 -7.02 3.25
N THR A 193 -7.07 -6.44 3.97
CA THR A 193 -8.47 -6.40 3.50
C THR A 193 -8.60 -5.63 2.19
N SER A 194 -7.97 -4.45 2.10
CA SER A 194 -8.05 -3.62 0.89
C SER A 194 -7.32 -4.24 -0.31
N LEU A 195 -6.37 -5.13 -0.04
CA LEU A 195 -5.66 -5.90 -1.07
C LEU A 195 -6.39 -7.21 -1.42
N GLY A 196 -7.46 -7.53 -0.70
CA GLY A 196 -8.25 -8.74 -0.95
C GLY A 196 -7.46 -10.03 -0.78
N ILE A 197 -6.56 -10.07 0.20
CA ILE A 197 -5.70 -11.24 0.42
C ILE A 197 -6.55 -12.49 0.68
N ARG A 198 -6.24 -13.57 -0.03
CA ARG A 198 -6.99 -14.84 0.01
C ARG A 198 -6.16 -16.02 0.47
N LEU A 199 -4.83 -15.87 0.48
CA LEU A 199 -3.91 -16.92 0.91
C LEU A 199 -2.88 -16.32 1.87
N LEU A 200 -2.66 -17.02 2.99
CA LEU A 200 -1.69 -16.62 4.02
C LEU A 200 -0.67 -17.73 4.17
N ILE A 201 0.59 -17.42 3.94
CA ILE A 201 1.70 -18.38 4.05
C ILE A 201 2.70 -17.83 5.09
N SER A 202 3.13 -18.66 6.00
CA SER A 202 4.01 -18.22 7.09
C SER A 202 5.15 -19.20 7.34
N ALA A 203 6.34 -18.66 7.60
CA ALA A 203 7.35 -19.47 8.29
C ALA A 203 6.70 -20.09 9.54
N ASP A 204 7.10 -21.33 9.87
CA ASP A 204 6.59 -22.08 11.02
C ASP A 204 7.18 -21.59 12.37
N LEU A 205 7.12 -20.27 12.56
CA LEU A 205 7.64 -19.56 13.74
C LEU A 205 6.50 -18.77 14.40
N PRO A 206 6.37 -18.83 15.73
CA PRO A 206 5.28 -18.13 16.44
C PRO A 206 5.15 -16.65 16.08
N CYS A 207 6.27 -15.92 15.97
CA CYS A 207 6.21 -14.50 15.62
C CYS A 207 5.67 -14.27 14.20
N CYS A 208 5.97 -15.16 13.26
CA CYS A 208 5.48 -15.04 11.87
C CYS A 208 4.00 -15.38 11.79
N THR A 209 3.59 -16.51 12.37
CA THR A 209 2.18 -16.93 12.38
C THR A 209 1.32 -15.88 13.12
N ALA A 210 1.79 -15.38 14.27
CA ALA A 210 1.07 -14.38 15.05
C ALA A 210 0.94 -13.03 14.32
N THR A 211 1.86 -12.72 13.39
CA THR A 211 1.77 -11.51 12.58
C THR A 211 0.57 -11.56 11.63
N LEU A 212 0.26 -12.72 11.06
CA LEU A 212 -0.85 -12.90 10.12
C LEU A 212 -2.18 -13.24 10.84
N ALA A 213 -2.12 -13.73 12.07
CA ALA A 213 -3.28 -14.26 12.80
C ALA A 213 -4.47 -13.27 12.92
N PRO A 214 -4.27 -11.96 13.19
CA PRO A 214 -5.42 -11.04 13.25
C PRO A 214 -6.18 -10.97 11.93
N TYR A 215 -5.47 -10.90 10.81
CA TYR A 215 -6.12 -10.88 9.50
C TYR A 215 -6.77 -12.24 9.19
N ALA A 216 -6.09 -13.34 9.51
CA ALA A 216 -6.64 -14.68 9.33
C ALA A 216 -8.01 -14.81 9.99
N ARG A 217 -8.12 -14.37 11.27
CA ARG A 217 -9.39 -14.37 12.00
C ARG A 217 -10.44 -13.47 11.32
N ALA A 218 -10.06 -12.26 10.95
CA ALA A 218 -10.97 -11.29 10.34
C ALA A 218 -11.51 -11.75 8.98
N ALA A 219 -10.69 -12.48 8.22
CA ALA A 219 -11.03 -12.94 6.87
C ALA A 219 -11.57 -14.37 6.82
N GLY A 220 -11.54 -15.11 7.95
CA GLY A 220 -11.94 -16.52 7.97
C GLY A 220 -10.98 -17.42 7.21
N LEU A 221 -9.68 -17.11 7.24
CA LEU A 221 -8.65 -17.85 6.51
C LEU A 221 -7.74 -18.63 7.48
N ALA A 222 -7.14 -19.71 6.98
CA ALA A 222 -6.06 -20.39 7.69
C ALA A 222 -4.72 -19.74 7.35
N VAL A 223 -3.75 -19.80 8.26
CA VAL A 223 -2.35 -19.47 7.97
C VAL A 223 -1.66 -20.79 7.63
N GLU A 224 -1.21 -20.92 6.39
CA GLU A 224 -0.53 -22.14 5.92
C GLU A 224 0.95 -22.10 6.33
N PRO A 225 1.42 -23.08 7.10
CA PRO A 225 2.84 -23.12 7.46
C PRO A 225 3.70 -23.55 6.27
N GLU A 226 4.80 -22.83 6.06
CA GLU A 226 5.82 -23.21 5.07
C GLU A 226 7.19 -23.18 5.74
N PRO A 227 7.69 -24.36 6.19
CA PRO A 227 8.99 -24.43 6.86
C PRO A 227 10.15 -23.86 6.04
N ALA A 228 10.03 -23.90 4.72
CA ALA A 228 11.05 -23.33 3.83
C ALA A 228 11.11 -21.78 3.89
N LEU A 229 10.22 -21.15 4.64
CA LEU A 229 10.30 -19.71 4.92
C LEU A 229 10.98 -19.39 6.26
N ALA A 230 11.46 -20.41 6.98
CA ALA A 230 12.22 -20.25 8.22
C ALA A 230 13.72 -20.41 7.94
N ASP A 231 14.56 -19.83 8.79
CA ASP A 231 16.02 -19.85 8.65
C ASP A 231 16.61 -21.25 8.54
N THR A 232 15.97 -22.23 9.14
CA THR A 232 16.41 -23.64 9.09
C THR A 232 15.99 -24.37 7.80
N GLY A 233 14.91 -23.93 7.16
CA GLY A 233 14.38 -24.61 5.97
C GLY A 233 14.60 -23.86 4.66
N TYR A 234 14.95 -22.59 4.73
CA TYR A 234 15.13 -21.74 3.54
C TYR A 234 16.37 -22.11 2.73
N PRO A 235 17.55 -22.33 3.35
CA PRO A 235 18.74 -22.70 2.57
C PRO A 235 18.52 -23.98 1.74
N GLY A 236 18.70 -23.87 0.43
CA GLY A 236 18.47 -24.96 -0.52
C GLY A 236 17.04 -25.04 -1.06
N SER A 237 16.11 -24.24 -0.49
CA SER A 237 14.71 -24.21 -0.94
C SER A 237 14.35 -22.96 -1.73
N GLU A 238 15.28 -22.03 -1.90
CA GLU A 238 15.04 -20.69 -2.43
C GLU A 238 14.33 -20.71 -3.79
N ALA A 239 14.85 -21.53 -4.72
CA ALA A 239 14.28 -21.61 -6.07
C ALA A 239 12.84 -22.14 -6.05
N ARG A 240 12.58 -23.15 -5.21
CA ARG A 240 11.24 -23.74 -5.07
C ARG A 240 10.25 -22.69 -4.49
N VAL A 241 10.66 -22.00 -3.44
CA VAL A 241 9.82 -20.97 -2.79
C VAL A 241 9.50 -19.85 -3.81
N VAL A 242 10.51 -19.34 -4.51
CA VAL A 242 10.33 -18.29 -5.52
C VAL A 242 9.38 -18.77 -6.64
N ALA A 243 9.59 -19.97 -7.15
CA ALA A 243 8.73 -20.54 -8.22
C ALA A 243 7.27 -20.66 -7.76
N THR A 244 7.05 -21.09 -6.52
CA THR A 244 5.70 -21.16 -5.92
C THR A 244 5.05 -19.77 -5.88
N LEU A 245 5.75 -18.76 -5.37
CA LEU A 245 5.21 -17.41 -5.25
C LEU A 245 4.95 -16.77 -6.62
N MET A 246 5.84 -16.99 -7.59
CA MET A 246 5.63 -16.52 -8.96
C MET A 246 4.42 -17.21 -9.60
N GLY A 247 4.22 -18.50 -9.32
CA GLY A 247 3.03 -19.25 -9.76
C GLY A 247 1.74 -18.67 -9.17
N LEU A 248 1.74 -18.32 -7.89
CA LEU A 248 0.60 -17.67 -7.23
C LEU A 248 0.30 -16.30 -7.86
N ALA A 249 1.34 -15.51 -8.13
CA ALA A 249 1.20 -14.24 -8.82
C ALA A 249 0.62 -14.44 -10.23
N ALA A 250 1.12 -15.43 -10.96
CA ALA A 250 0.65 -15.73 -12.32
C ALA A 250 -0.82 -16.19 -12.33
N SER A 251 -1.25 -16.91 -11.30
CA SER A 251 -2.65 -17.35 -11.17
C SER A 251 -3.58 -16.20 -10.71
N GLY A 252 -3.00 -15.07 -10.31
CA GLY A 252 -3.79 -13.94 -9.83
C GLY A 252 -4.29 -14.11 -8.40
N THR A 253 -3.63 -14.94 -7.57
CA THR A 253 -4.04 -15.20 -6.18
C THR A 253 -3.39 -14.18 -5.23
N PRO A 254 -4.17 -13.22 -4.66
CA PRO A 254 -3.59 -12.26 -3.71
C PRO A 254 -3.11 -12.98 -2.45
N THR A 255 -1.82 -12.88 -2.17
CA THR A 255 -1.15 -13.67 -1.13
C THR A 255 -0.34 -12.79 -0.18
N ALA A 256 -0.42 -13.06 1.12
CA ALA A 256 0.48 -12.46 2.11
C ALA A 256 1.40 -13.54 2.67
N ILE A 257 2.70 -13.24 2.69
CA ILE A 257 3.76 -14.14 3.14
C ILE A 257 4.45 -13.49 4.33
N CYS A 258 4.67 -14.25 5.41
CA CYS A 258 5.41 -13.75 6.56
C CYS A 258 6.65 -14.57 6.84
N SER A 259 7.79 -13.89 7.00
CA SER A 259 9.07 -14.55 7.23
C SER A 259 10.02 -13.66 8.06
N GLN A 260 11.29 -14.06 8.15
CA GLN A 260 12.34 -13.42 8.90
C GLN A 260 13.11 -12.41 8.03
N ARG A 261 13.83 -11.51 8.68
CA ARG A 261 14.54 -10.36 8.09
C ARG A 261 15.36 -10.71 6.84
N THR A 262 16.26 -11.68 6.99
CA THR A 262 17.21 -12.04 5.92
C THR A 262 16.50 -12.72 4.76
N ILE A 263 15.51 -13.55 5.08
CA ILE A 263 14.73 -14.28 4.07
C ILE A 263 13.87 -13.31 3.27
N VAL A 264 13.20 -12.36 3.94
CA VAL A 264 12.40 -11.34 3.23
C VAL A 264 13.26 -10.61 2.20
N ALA A 265 14.46 -10.17 2.60
CA ALA A 265 15.35 -9.43 1.68
C ALA A 265 15.80 -10.29 0.48
N ASP A 266 16.19 -11.54 0.74
CA ASP A 266 16.63 -12.45 -0.33
C ASP A 266 15.45 -12.83 -1.25
N LEU A 267 14.29 -13.09 -0.66
CA LEU A 267 13.09 -13.44 -1.41
C LEU A 267 12.69 -12.31 -2.36
N ILE A 268 12.69 -11.07 -1.87
CA ILE A 268 12.36 -9.91 -2.70
C ILE A 268 13.37 -9.77 -3.84
N ARG A 269 14.68 -9.90 -3.55
CA ARG A 269 15.70 -9.82 -4.58
C ARG A 269 15.43 -10.84 -5.70
N ARG A 270 15.19 -12.10 -5.32
CA ARG A 270 14.94 -13.18 -6.29
C ARG A 270 13.65 -13.00 -7.07
N LEU A 271 12.58 -12.53 -6.41
CA LEU A 271 11.31 -12.25 -7.10
C LEU A 271 11.47 -11.12 -8.12
N LEU A 272 12.14 -10.03 -7.74
CA LEU A 272 12.39 -8.91 -8.66
C LEU A 272 13.26 -9.35 -9.84
N ASP A 273 14.33 -10.12 -9.57
CA ASP A 273 15.18 -10.71 -10.63
C ASP A 273 14.34 -11.59 -11.57
N GLY A 274 13.47 -12.40 -11.02
CA GLY A 274 12.61 -13.30 -11.81
C GLY A 274 11.64 -12.55 -12.74
N TRP A 275 11.26 -11.35 -12.39
CA TRP A 275 10.44 -10.47 -13.24
C TRP A 275 11.28 -9.49 -14.08
N CYS A 276 12.62 -9.58 -14.05
CA CYS A 276 13.52 -8.64 -14.71
C CYS A 276 13.23 -7.19 -14.26
N TRP A 277 12.89 -7.01 -12.99
CA TRP A 277 12.58 -5.71 -12.38
C TRP A 277 13.82 -5.16 -11.69
N PRO A 278 14.06 -3.84 -11.75
CA PRO A 278 15.24 -3.26 -11.07
C PRO A 278 15.25 -3.58 -9.58
N VAL A 279 16.38 -4.09 -9.09
CA VAL A 279 16.54 -4.45 -7.68
C VAL A 279 17.16 -3.27 -6.94
N PRO A 280 16.46 -2.69 -5.95
CA PRO A 280 17.01 -1.56 -5.19
C PRO A 280 18.14 -1.99 -4.25
N ASP A 281 19.02 -1.08 -3.90
CA ASP A 281 20.14 -1.32 -2.97
C ASP A 281 19.65 -1.75 -1.58
N GLN A 282 18.50 -1.24 -1.14
CA GLN A 282 17.95 -1.53 0.20
C GLN A 282 16.70 -2.39 0.11
N LEU A 283 16.86 -3.67 0.40
CA LEU A 283 15.76 -4.64 0.38
C LEU A 283 15.16 -4.89 1.76
N GLY A 284 15.94 -4.64 2.81
CA GLY A 284 15.49 -4.91 4.19
C GLY A 284 14.36 -4.00 4.63
N VAL A 285 13.45 -4.55 5.44
CA VAL A 285 12.36 -3.81 6.09
C VAL A 285 12.46 -3.97 7.61
N ARG A 286 11.89 -3.02 8.35
CA ARG A 286 11.78 -3.09 9.81
C ARG A 286 10.80 -4.19 10.22
N GLU A 287 10.81 -4.60 11.49
CA GLU A 287 9.82 -5.54 12.04
C GLU A 287 8.41 -5.00 11.80
N GLY A 288 7.55 -5.82 11.19
CA GLY A 288 6.21 -5.41 10.77
C GLY A 288 6.16 -4.65 9.45
N GLY A 289 7.33 -4.33 8.87
CA GLY A 289 7.41 -3.71 7.54
C GLY A 289 7.26 -4.77 6.44
N PHE A 290 7.03 -4.32 5.22
CA PHE A 290 6.69 -5.24 4.14
C PHE A 290 7.04 -4.68 2.76
N TRP A 291 7.10 -5.59 1.81
CA TRP A 291 7.08 -5.27 0.38
C TRP A 291 5.70 -5.58 -0.18
N LEU A 292 5.20 -4.69 -1.01
CA LEU A 292 3.94 -4.86 -1.72
C LEU A 292 4.24 -4.92 -3.22
N LEU A 293 4.00 -6.09 -3.82
CA LEU A 293 4.24 -6.34 -5.24
C LEU A 293 2.88 -6.46 -5.93
N HIS A 294 2.60 -5.57 -6.87
CA HIS A 294 1.36 -5.58 -7.65
C HIS A 294 1.58 -6.40 -8.92
N CYS A 295 0.97 -7.57 -8.96
CA CYS A 295 1.20 -8.59 -9.99
C CYS A 295 -0.11 -8.98 -10.68
N PRO A 296 -0.66 -8.12 -11.58
CA PRO A 296 -1.73 -8.62 -12.44
C PRO A 296 -1.19 -9.86 -13.19
N PRO A 297 -2.04 -10.84 -13.50
CA PRO A 297 -1.56 -12.13 -14.00
C PRO A 297 -0.49 -12.00 -15.08
N GLY A 298 0.64 -12.64 -14.85
CA GLY A 298 1.74 -12.72 -15.78
C GLY A 298 2.80 -11.62 -15.72
N ARG A 299 2.65 -10.57 -14.91
CA ARG A 299 3.68 -9.51 -14.87
C ARG A 299 3.64 -8.70 -13.58
N LEU A 300 4.81 -8.19 -13.19
CA LEU A 300 4.93 -7.22 -12.11
C LEU A 300 4.70 -5.81 -12.71
N VAL A 301 3.86 -5.00 -12.08
CA VAL A 301 3.61 -3.61 -12.52
C VAL A 301 4.07 -2.58 -11.50
N ALA A 302 4.28 -2.97 -10.24
CA ALA A 302 4.82 -2.07 -9.22
C ALA A 302 5.37 -2.88 -8.05
N ALA A 303 6.42 -2.38 -7.44
CA ALA A 303 7.02 -2.93 -6.22
C ALA A 303 7.27 -1.78 -5.25
N GLU A 304 6.71 -1.88 -4.05
CA GLU A 304 6.81 -0.84 -3.03
C GLU A 304 7.35 -1.42 -1.73
N ARG A 305 8.29 -0.70 -1.11
CA ARG A 305 8.81 -1.02 0.22
C ARG A 305 8.15 -0.10 1.25
N HIS A 306 7.63 -0.68 2.32
CA HIS A 306 6.91 0.05 3.34
C HIS A 306 7.43 -0.21 4.74
N ASP A 307 7.44 0.82 5.57
CA ASP A 307 7.64 0.71 7.02
C ASP A 307 6.39 0.08 7.66
N PRO A 308 6.47 -0.37 8.92
CA PRO A 308 5.31 -0.90 9.62
C PRO A 308 4.12 0.06 9.62
N VAL A 309 2.93 -0.50 9.57
CA VAL A 309 1.67 0.26 9.54
C VAL A 309 1.40 0.96 10.88
N ALA A 310 1.98 0.48 12.00
CA ALA A 310 1.83 1.03 13.35
C ALA A 310 3.17 1.05 14.10
#